data_2b963e1cbb89fe66e2fa70b370b7369e
#
_entry.id   2b963e1cbb89fe66e2fa70b370b7369e
#
_cell.length_a   1.000
_cell.length_b   1.000
_cell.length_c   1.000
_cell.angle_alpha   90.00
_cell.angle_beta   90.00
_cell.angle_gamma   90.00
#
_symmetry.space_group_name_H-M   'P 1'
#
loop_
_entity.id
_entity.type
_entity.pdbx_description
1 polymer ?
#
loop_
_entity_poly.entity_id
_entity_poly.type
_entity_poly.pdbx_seq_one_letter_code
_entity_poly.pdbx_strand_id
1 'polypeptide(L)'
;MPISHQRLVRYIYHHYIGIIALATILSVFAGFFAAKLAQNIKTDFADLLSDDYVSVRELNRIKDRIGGIGPLMVVITSDDLDAAASFMLVLADSLEHSPLISSVSLHDSKKDLLEKNQLLYMDLEDLQEINRRLDEHVELQKLKQSPLYFAFDDEEEQVLDFADIEAKYQQDGAEVPEQYRQYFITQESNGFILRLYPAGLTTDVAFSQALIDHLDQTIAAIGPERFHPSIECVYKGSFQNSANQFTIIIRDLKSTALYSIVGVLLLITLFFRQVIGSLFITLPLLMSLTWTFGVTYLAIGSLNMITVGLFAILFGLGIDFGIHIFARYREAHRRGMDIEQALTVTVRYTGKALTTTAVTTSIAFYSLLLTDFKGFSEFGFIVGTGILFSLVAMVAICPAFIVLAERLRLVIPIRKRSVLWRTGRYPKPWAPC
;
A
#
# COMPACT_ATOMS: atom_id res chain seq x y z
N MET A 1 -31.78 -9.33 35.74
CA MET A 1 -30.59 -10.17 35.55
C MET A 1 -29.33 -9.64 36.30
N PRO A 2 -29.33 -9.45 37.60
CA PRO A 2 -28.15 -8.96 38.35
C PRO A 2 -27.17 -10.06 38.76
N ILE A 3 -27.56 -11.32 38.71
CA ILE A 3 -26.79 -12.48 39.24
C ILE A 3 -25.65 -12.89 38.32
N SER A 4 -25.73 -12.57 37.03
CA SER A 4 -24.74 -12.97 36.00
C SER A 4 -23.39 -12.20 36.12
N HIS A 5 -23.41 -10.89 36.37
CA HIS A 5 -22.19 -10.08 36.45
C HIS A 5 -21.34 -10.37 37.69
N GLN A 6 -22.00 -10.62 38.86
CA GLN A 6 -21.30 -11.01 40.08
C GLN A 6 -20.62 -12.38 39.94
N ARG A 7 -21.30 -13.36 39.28
CA ARG A 7 -20.66 -14.66 38.99
C ARG A 7 -19.47 -14.55 38.09
N LEU A 8 -19.58 -13.73 37.04
CA LEU A 8 -18.47 -13.48 36.11
C LEU A 8 -17.26 -12.88 36.83
N VAL A 9 -17.46 -11.80 37.60
CA VAL A 9 -16.36 -11.17 38.34
C VAL A 9 -15.75 -12.09 39.37
N ARG A 10 -16.56 -12.85 40.12
CA ARG A 10 -16.05 -13.85 41.06
C ARG A 10 -15.24 -14.93 40.36
N TYR A 11 -15.68 -15.40 39.22
CA TYR A 11 -14.93 -16.36 38.41
C TYR A 11 -13.56 -15.74 37.94
N ILE A 12 -13.57 -14.53 37.44
CA ILE A 12 -12.34 -13.81 37.02
C ILE A 12 -11.40 -13.63 38.24
N TYR A 13 -11.93 -13.24 39.38
CA TYR A 13 -11.15 -13.02 40.59
C TYR A 13 -10.45 -14.29 41.12
N HIS A 14 -11.09 -15.44 41.03
CA HIS A 14 -10.49 -16.70 41.48
C HIS A 14 -9.60 -17.36 40.45
N HIS A 15 -9.89 -17.18 39.16
CA HIS A 15 -9.19 -17.85 38.06
C HIS A 15 -8.35 -16.87 37.16
N TYR A 16 -7.95 -15.71 37.69
CA TYR A 16 -7.26 -14.68 36.92
C TYR A 16 -5.99 -15.19 36.23
N ILE A 17 -5.20 -16.08 36.85
CA ILE A 17 -3.99 -16.65 36.24
C ILE A 17 -4.36 -17.53 35.03
N GLY A 18 -5.39 -18.39 35.18
CA GLY A 18 -5.86 -19.24 34.09
C GLY A 18 -6.41 -18.44 32.91
N ILE A 19 -7.12 -17.34 33.18
CA ILE A 19 -7.64 -16.45 32.13
C ILE A 19 -6.48 -15.76 31.39
N ILE A 20 -5.50 -15.23 32.11
CA ILE A 20 -4.31 -14.61 31.51
C ILE A 20 -3.51 -15.65 30.72
N ALA A 21 -3.29 -16.84 31.26
CA ALA A 21 -2.58 -17.90 30.56
C ALA A 21 -3.27 -18.33 29.27
N LEU A 22 -4.60 -18.55 29.33
CA LEU A 22 -5.40 -18.89 28.15
C LEU A 22 -5.35 -17.77 27.11
N ALA A 23 -5.52 -16.50 27.52
CA ALA A 23 -5.42 -15.35 26.63
C ALA A 23 -4.05 -15.24 25.98
N THR A 24 -2.97 -15.51 26.73
CA THR A 24 -1.60 -15.51 26.19
C THR A 24 -1.40 -16.63 25.17
N ILE A 25 -1.87 -17.85 25.47
CA ILE A 25 -1.78 -18.97 24.51
C ILE A 25 -2.53 -18.65 23.22
N LEU A 26 -3.76 -18.15 23.33
CA LEU A 26 -4.54 -17.71 22.17
C LEU A 26 -3.83 -16.59 21.38
N SER A 27 -3.19 -15.65 22.09
CA SER A 27 -2.46 -14.54 21.45
C SER A 27 -1.21 -15.04 20.73
N VAL A 28 -0.48 -16.02 21.26
CA VAL A 28 0.67 -16.64 20.59
C VAL A 28 0.21 -17.35 19.31
N PHE A 29 -0.87 -18.12 19.41
CA PHE A 29 -1.44 -18.83 18.26
C PHE A 29 -1.94 -17.85 17.19
N ALA A 30 -2.72 -16.85 17.56
CA ALA A 30 -3.21 -15.81 16.65
C ALA A 30 -2.07 -14.96 16.09
N GLY A 31 -1.02 -14.72 16.89
CA GLY A 31 0.18 -13.99 16.50
C GLY A 31 0.92 -14.63 15.33
N PHE A 32 0.98 -15.97 15.27
CA PHE A 32 1.53 -16.69 14.14
C PHE A 32 0.78 -16.36 12.83
N PHE A 33 -0.55 -16.33 12.86
CA PHE A 33 -1.36 -15.97 11.70
C PHE A 33 -1.30 -14.47 11.38
N ALA A 34 -1.26 -13.62 12.41
CA ALA A 34 -1.08 -12.18 12.23
C ALA A 34 0.27 -11.84 11.57
N ALA A 35 1.33 -12.57 11.92
CA ALA A 35 2.63 -12.41 11.27
C ALA A 35 2.61 -12.83 9.79
N LYS A 36 1.88 -13.91 9.44
CA LYS A 36 1.67 -14.30 8.03
C LYS A 36 0.82 -13.26 7.28
N LEU A 37 -0.18 -12.68 7.93
CA LEU A 37 -1.00 -11.62 7.34
C LEU A 37 -0.16 -10.39 6.97
N ALA A 38 0.77 -10.00 7.84
CA ALA A 38 1.67 -8.86 7.61
C ALA A 38 2.63 -9.06 6.42
N GLN A 39 2.84 -10.32 5.99
CA GLN A 39 3.63 -10.66 4.81
C GLN A 39 2.80 -10.72 3.53
N ASN A 40 1.46 -10.74 3.66
CA ASN A 40 0.55 -10.88 2.51
C ASN A 40 -0.27 -9.60 2.32
N ILE A 41 0.40 -8.55 1.87
CA ILE A 41 -0.22 -7.25 1.61
C ILE A 41 -0.40 -7.07 0.10
N LYS A 42 -1.65 -6.88 -0.32
CA LYS A 42 -2.01 -6.58 -1.69
C LYS A 42 -1.94 -5.08 -1.94
N THR A 43 -1.11 -4.67 -2.88
CA THR A 43 -0.84 -3.26 -3.19
C THR A 43 -1.52 -2.78 -4.48
N ASP A 44 -2.17 -3.69 -5.23
CA ASP A 44 -2.87 -3.33 -6.46
C ASP A 44 -4.26 -2.73 -6.15
N PHE A 45 -4.58 -1.60 -6.77
CA PHE A 45 -5.92 -1.01 -6.69
C PHE A 45 -7.01 -1.91 -7.26
N ALA A 46 -6.68 -2.77 -8.22
CA ALA A 46 -7.61 -3.75 -8.77
C ALA A 46 -8.11 -4.72 -7.69
N ASP A 47 -7.29 -5.06 -6.70
CA ASP A 47 -7.66 -5.93 -5.58
C ASP A 47 -8.70 -5.31 -4.62
N LEU A 48 -8.94 -4.00 -4.72
CA LEU A 48 -10.00 -3.31 -3.95
C LEU A 48 -11.38 -3.48 -4.58
N LEU A 49 -11.45 -3.86 -5.84
CA LEU A 49 -12.70 -4.10 -6.55
C LEU A 49 -13.13 -5.57 -6.38
N SER A 50 -14.44 -5.81 -6.53
CA SER A 50 -14.95 -7.19 -6.52
C SER A 50 -14.50 -7.95 -7.76
N ASP A 51 -14.10 -9.20 -7.58
CA ASP A 51 -13.73 -10.10 -8.67
C ASP A 51 -14.91 -10.41 -9.63
N ASP A 52 -16.14 -10.05 -9.23
CA ASP A 52 -17.36 -10.20 -10.05
C ASP A 52 -17.48 -9.16 -11.17
N TYR A 53 -16.75 -8.05 -11.09
CA TYR A 53 -16.75 -7.07 -12.18
C TYR A 53 -16.10 -7.63 -13.44
N VAL A 54 -16.79 -7.46 -14.58
CA VAL A 54 -16.28 -7.91 -15.89
C VAL A 54 -14.89 -7.34 -16.16
N SER A 55 -14.69 -6.05 -15.87
CA SER A 55 -13.40 -5.36 -16.06
C SER A 55 -12.28 -6.00 -15.25
N VAL A 56 -12.53 -6.41 -14.01
CA VAL A 56 -11.54 -7.06 -13.13
C VAL A 56 -11.23 -8.45 -13.61
N ARG A 57 -12.24 -9.21 -14.02
CA ARG A 57 -12.04 -10.57 -14.59
C ARG A 57 -11.23 -10.54 -15.88
N GLU A 58 -11.53 -9.62 -16.79
CA GLU A 58 -10.77 -9.49 -18.04
C GLU A 58 -9.35 -8.96 -17.76
N LEU A 59 -9.17 -8.04 -16.83
CA LEU A 59 -7.86 -7.59 -16.38
C LEU A 59 -7.02 -8.75 -15.83
N ASN A 60 -7.59 -9.56 -14.94
CA ASN A 60 -6.91 -10.72 -14.38
C ASN A 60 -6.58 -11.76 -15.47
N ARG A 61 -7.50 -11.97 -16.43
CA ARG A 61 -7.26 -12.87 -17.57
C ARG A 61 -6.11 -12.39 -18.46
N ILE A 62 -5.97 -11.08 -18.64
CA ILE A 62 -4.86 -10.48 -19.39
C ILE A 62 -3.56 -10.66 -18.60
N LYS A 63 -3.59 -10.38 -17.29
CA LYS A 63 -2.45 -10.58 -16.39
C LYS A 63 -1.92 -12.01 -16.43
N ASP A 64 -2.81 -13.00 -16.36
CA ASP A 64 -2.44 -14.42 -16.37
C ASP A 64 -1.81 -14.88 -17.69
N ARG A 65 -2.10 -14.18 -18.81
CA ARG A 65 -1.60 -14.54 -20.14
C ARG A 65 -0.31 -13.86 -20.54
N ILE A 66 -0.13 -12.61 -20.12
CA ILE A 66 0.95 -11.73 -20.61
C ILE A 66 1.99 -11.47 -19.51
N GLY A 67 1.68 -11.82 -18.26
CA GLY A 67 2.46 -11.43 -17.10
C GLY A 67 2.02 -10.04 -16.60
N GLY A 68 2.95 -9.29 -15.99
CA GLY A 68 2.67 -7.95 -15.50
C GLY A 68 2.26 -7.00 -16.61
N ILE A 69 1.29 -6.13 -16.32
CA ILE A 69 0.85 -5.12 -17.28
C ILE A 69 1.92 -4.04 -17.40
N GLY A 70 2.52 -3.96 -18.56
CA GLY A 70 3.55 -2.99 -18.92
C GLY A 70 4.98 -3.44 -18.65
N PRO A 71 5.94 -2.91 -19.40
CA PRO A 71 7.35 -3.20 -19.20
C PRO A 71 7.90 -2.48 -17.97
N LEU A 72 8.92 -3.06 -17.36
CA LEU A 72 9.85 -2.31 -16.52
C LEU A 72 10.82 -1.59 -17.45
N MET A 73 10.93 -0.29 -17.30
CA MET A 73 11.83 0.54 -18.10
C MET A 73 13.07 0.87 -17.28
N VAL A 74 14.24 0.59 -17.85
CA VAL A 74 15.52 1.08 -17.35
C VAL A 74 15.90 2.28 -18.21
N VAL A 75 15.84 3.47 -17.64
CA VAL A 75 16.22 4.72 -18.28
C VAL A 75 17.70 4.95 -17.97
N ILE A 76 18.50 5.01 -19.02
CA ILE A 76 19.95 5.18 -18.95
C ILE A 76 20.28 6.55 -19.55
N THR A 77 20.75 7.48 -18.73
CA THR A 77 21.12 8.83 -19.14
C THR A 77 22.61 9.06 -19.01
N SER A 78 23.19 9.84 -19.89
CA SER A 78 24.62 10.21 -19.89
C SER A 78 24.88 11.46 -20.70
N ASP A 79 25.97 12.17 -20.40
CA ASP A 79 26.50 13.24 -21.23
C ASP A 79 27.17 12.71 -22.53
N ASP A 80 27.54 11.42 -22.54
CA ASP A 80 28.08 10.69 -23.68
C ASP A 80 27.12 9.60 -24.13
N LEU A 81 26.47 9.82 -25.30
CA LEU A 81 25.51 8.88 -25.88
C LEU A 81 26.15 7.58 -26.38
N ASP A 82 27.40 7.61 -26.86
CA ASP A 82 28.11 6.42 -27.33
C ASP A 82 28.42 5.47 -26.17
N ALA A 83 28.84 6.06 -25.03
CA ALA A 83 29.06 5.30 -23.79
C ALA A 83 27.77 4.74 -23.24
N ALA A 84 26.67 5.52 -23.25
CA ALA A 84 25.37 5.07 -22.81
C ALA A 84 24.82 3.92 -23.68
N ALA A 85 24.99 4.01 -25.01
CA ALA A 85 24.57 2.95 -25.92
C ALA A 85 25.36 1.66 -25.68
N SER A 86 26.68 1.77 -25.51
CA SER A 86 27.55 0.63 -25.23
C SER A 86 27.19 -0.05 -23.91
N PHE A 87 26.94 0.72 -22.87
CA PHE A 87 26.47 0.21 -21.59
C PHE A 87 25.09 -0.48 -21.70
N MET A 88 24.14 0.15 -22.42
CA MET A 88 22.81 -0.40 -22.65
C MET A 88 22.86 -1.78 -23.32
N LEU A 89 23.70 -1.94 -24.33
CA LEU A 89 23.84 -3.20 -25.06
C LEU A 89 24.40 -4.33 -24.17
N VAL A 90 25.44 -4.03 -23.36
CA VAL A 90 26.01 -4.98 -22.42
C VAL A 90 25.00 -5.35 -21.33
N LEU A 91 24.23 -4.37 -20.83
CA LEU A 91 23.19 -4.60 -19.85
C LEU A 91 22.08 -5.48 -20.42
N ALA A 92 21.64 -5.21 -21.65
CA ALA A 92 20.61 -5.98 -22.33
C ALA A 92 21.02 -7.45 -22.51
N ASP A 93 22.23 -7.71 -22.99
CA ASP A 93 22.80 -9.06 -23.15
C ASP A 93 22.84 -9.82 -21.81
N SER A 94 23.31 -9.15 -20.74
CA SER A 94 23.35 -9.73 -19.40
C SER A 94 21.97 -10.10 -18.83
N LEU A 95 20.94 -9.29 -19.16
CA LEU A 95 19.58 -9.46 -18.67
C LEU A 95 18.76 -10.48 -19.48
N GLU A 96 19.07 -10.69 -20.76
CA GLU A 96 18.37 -11.65 -21.63
C GLU A 96 18.46 -13.09 -21.12
N HIS A 97 19.52 -13.39 -20.37
CA HIS A 97 19.74 -14.70 -19.78
C HIS A 97 19.18 -14.87 -18.36
N SER A 98 18.50 -13.85 -17.82
CA SER A 98 17.95 -13.87 -16.47
C SER A 98 16.63 -14.63 -16.39
N PRO A 99 16.44 -15.55 -15.42
CA PRO A 99 15.16 -16.27 -15.24
C PRO A 99 14.02 -15.34 -14.79
N LEU A 100 14.31 -14.12 -14.34
CA LEU A 100 13.31 -13.14 -13.89
C LEU A 100 12.76 -12.29 -15.04
N ILE A 101 13.35 -12.38 -16.23
CA ILE A 101 13.02 -11.57 -17.41
C ILE A 101 12.62 -12.49 -18.57
N SER A 102 11.42 -12.28 -19.11
CA SER A 102 10.91 -13.07 -20.25
C SER A 102 11.48 -12.57 -21.59
N SER A 103 11.67 -11.25 -21.73
CA SER A 103 12.25 -10.66 -22.92
C SER A 103 12.77 -9.25 -22.66
N VAL A 104 13.75 -8.85 -23.46
CA VAL A 104 14.37 -7.52 -23.46
C VAL A 104 14.06 -6.87 -24.81
N SER A 105 13.64 -5.61 -24.82
CA SER A 105 13.38 -4.86 -26.05
C SER A 105 14.17 -3.58 -26.08
N LEU A 106 15.03 -3.48 -27.07
CA LEU A 106 15.88 -2.32 -27.35
C LEU A 106 15.26 -1.42 -28.44
N HIS A 107 14.49 -2.01 -29.34
CA HIS A 107 14.01 -1.37 -30.56
C HIS A 107 12.49 -1.15 -30.51
N ASP A 108 12.06 -0.03 -31.09
CA ASP A 108 10.65 0.23 -31.33
C ASP A 108 10.21 -0.40 -32.65
N SER A 109 9.75 -1.67 -32.58
CA SER A 109 9.22 -2.38 -33.76
C SER A 109 8.05 -1.64 -34.44
N LYS A 110 7.37 -0.73 -33.73
CA LYS A 110 6.31 0.10 -34.30
C LYS A 110 6.89 1.22 -35.17
N LYS A 111 8.08 1.71 -34.81
CA LYS A 111 8.73 2.78 -35.57
C LYS A 111 9.09 2.33 -36.97
N ASP A 112 9.65 1.14 -37.14
CA ASP A 112 9.91 0.54 -38.45
C ASP A 112 8.64 0.41 -39.31
N LEU A 113 7.51 0.05 -38.66
CA LEU A 113 6.21 -0.04 -39.36
C LEU A 113 5.69 1.34 -39.74
N LEU A 114 5.84 2.33 -38.87
CA LEU A 114 5.42 3.70 -39.11
C LEU A 114 6.30 4.35 -40.20
N GLU A 115 7.62 4.16 -40.16
CA GLU A 115 8.55 4.69 -41.16
C GLU A 115 8.29 4.08 -42.55
N LYS A 116 8.02 2.79 -42.64
CA LYS A 116 7.65 2.13 -43.90
C LYS A 116 6.32 2.58 -44.49
N ASN A 117 5.43 3.09 -43.63
CA ASN A 117 4.07 3.47 -43.99
C ASN A 117 3.78 4.95 -43.68
N GLN A 118 4.78 5.80 -43.69
CA GLN A 118 4.68 7.25 -43.34
C GLN A 118 3.52 7.94 -44.08
N LEU A 119 3.39 7.66 -45.37
CA LEU A 119 2.33 8.25 -46.19
C LEU A 119 0.91 7.95 -45.72
N LEU A 120 0.68 6.85 -44.96
CA LEU A 120 -0.65 6.53 -44.41
C LEU A 120 -1.05 7.43 -43.23
N TYR A 121 -0.11 8.14 -42.65
CA TYR A 121 -0.31 9.02 -41.48
C TYR A 121 -0.28 10.50 -41.84
N MET A 122 -0.09 10.81 -43.13
CA MET A 122 -0.11 12.19 -43.63
C MET A 122 -1.54 12.66 -43.91
N ASP A 123 -1.78 13.95 -43.78
CA ASP A 123 -3.06 14.53 -44.11
C ASP A 123 -3.35 14.39 -45.63
N LEU A 124 -4.61 14.17 -45.97
CA LEU A 124 -5.01 13.96 -47.36
C LEU A 124 -4.64 15.12 -48.28
N GLU A 125 -4.67 16.33 -47.77
CA GLU A 125 -4.29 17.57 -48.52
C GLU A 125 -2.80 17.55 -48.87
N ASP A 126 -1.95 17.16 -47.93
CA ASP A 126 -0.50 17.08 -48.17
C ASP A 126 -0.14 15.96 -49.15
N LEU A 127 -0.84 14.81 -49.06
CA LEU A 127 -0.70 13.73 -50.04
C LEU A 127 -1.14 14.12 -51.43
N GLN A 128 -2.18 14.92 -51.58
CA GLN A 128 -2.64 15.46 -52.84
C GLN A 128 -1.63 16.46 -53.42
N GLU A 129 -1.02 17.28 -52.58
CA GLU A 129 0.00 18.23 -52.97
C GLU A 129 1.29 17.53 -53.41
N ILE A 130 1.71 16.47 -52.68
CA ILE A 130 2.85 15.63 -53.10
C ILE A 130 2.58 15.02 -54.49
N ASN A 131 1.39 14.45 -54.67
CA ASN A 131 1.05 13.86 -55.95
C ASN A 131 1.00 14.88 -57.07
N ARG A 132 0.46 16.07 -56.86
CA ARG A 132 0.45 17.17 -57.85
C ARG A 132 1.87 17.58 -58.27
N ARG A 133 2.79 17.81 -57.28
CA ARG A 133 4.17 18.16 -57.57
C ARG A 133 4.92 17.06 -58.31
N LEU A 134 4.63 15.78 -58.01
CA LEU A 134 5.19 14.62 -58.71
C LEU A 134 4.70 14.56 -60.15
N ASP A 135 3.40 14.74 -60.37
CA ASP A 135 2.80 14.69 -61.72
C ASP A 135 3.34 15.83 -62.58
N GLU A 136 3.47 17.05 -62.06
CA GLU A 136 4.05 18.17 -62.76
C GLU A 136 5.53 17.91 -63.11
N HIS A 137 6.31 17.37 -62.19
CA HIS A 137 7.70 17.03 -62.42
C HIS A 137 7.84 15.93 -63.48
N VAL A 138 7.01 14.88 -63.43
CA VAL A 138 6.99 13.78 -64.42
C VAL A 138 6.60 14.31 -65.81
N GLU A 139 5.63 15.23 -65.91
CA GLU A 139 5.26 15.85 -67.18
C GLU A 139 6.40 16.72 -67.76
N LEU A 140 7.07 17.51 -66.92
CA LEU A 140 8.24 18.30 -67.35
C LEU A 140 9.38 17.39 -67.82
N GLN A 141 9.64 16.27 -67.15
CA GLN A 141 10.66 15.31 -67.59
C GLN A 141 10.32 14.65 -68.93
N LYS A 142 9.05 14.32 -69.16
CA LYS A 142 8.57 13.82 -70.44
C LYS A 142 8.70 14.83 -71.55
N LEU A 143 8.38 16.08 -71.28
CA LEU A 143 8.58 17.21 -72.21
C LEU A 143 10.04 17.40 -72.59
N LYS A 144 10.95 17.37 -71.60
CA LYS A 144 12.40 17.48 -71.80
C LYS A 144 12.98 16.32 -72.66
N GLN A 145 12.39 15.15 -72.61
CA GLN A 145 12.78 14.01 -73.46
C GLN A 145 12.21 14.07 -74.89
N SER A 146 11.32 14.99 -75.20
CA SER A 146 10.73 15.12 -76.53
C SER A 146 11.78 15.70 -77.51
N PRO A 147 11.89 15.15 -78.74
CA PRO A 147 12.80 15.69 -79.79
C PRO A 147 12.48 17.12 -80.25
N LEU A 148 11.33 17.66 -79.85
CA LEU A 148 10.84 18.99 -80.16
C LEU A 148 11.01 20.01 -79.03
N TYR A 149 11.66 19.61 -77.94
CA TYR A 149 11.90 20.48 -76.78
C TYR A 149 13.04 21.45 -77.04
N PHE A 150 12.74 22.71 -77.02
CA PHE A 150 13.76 23.79 -77.06
C PHE A 150 13.82 24.43 -75.69
N ALA A 151 14.94 24.24 -75.00
CA ALA A 151 15.16 24.93 -73.73
C ALA A 151 15.41 26.43 -74.00
N PHE A 152 14.67 27.31 -73.37
CA PHE A 152 14.99 28.75 -73.30
C PHE A 152 15.98 28.93 -72.13
N ASP A 153 16.99 29.77 -72.34
CA ASP A 153 18.16 29.92 -71.46
C ASP A 153 17.85 30.36 -69.99
N ASP A 154 16.62 30.64 -69.62
CA ASP A 154 16.21 31.13 -68.32
C ASP A 154 15.27 30.15 -67.52
N GLU A 155 15.18 28.91 -67.92
CA GLU A 155 14.40 27.92 -67.09
C GLU A 155 15.27 27.48 -65.92
N GLU A 156 15.02 28.04 -64.71
CA GLU A 156 15.51 27.48 -63.45
C GLU A 156 15.12 25.99 -63.37
N GLU A 157 16.11 25.16 -63.09
CA GLU A 157 15.90 23.72 -62.88
C GLU A 157 14.95 23.55 -61.71
N GLN A 158 13.66 23.30 -61.98
CA GLN A 158 12.67 23.00 -60.91
C GLN A 158 13.08 21.70 -60.22
N VAL A 159 13.83 21.87 -59.13
CA VAL A 159 14.15 20.77 -58.22
C VAL A 159 12.88 20.38 -57.48
N LEU A 160 12.55 19.09 -57.50
CA LEU A 160 11.44 18.56 -56.73
C LEU A 160 11.74 18.77 -55.24
N ASP A 161 11.04 19.71 -54.62
CA ASP A 161 11.23 20.04 -53.21
C ASP A 161 9.97 19.75 -52.41
N PHE A 162 10.12 19.04 -51.25
CA PHE A 162 9.09 18.70 -50.28
C PHE A 162 9.44 19.24 -48.89
N ALA A 163 10.45 20.10 -48.74
CA ALA A 163 10.94 20.55 -47.45
C ALA A 163 9.87 21.26 -46.62
N ASP A 164 8.91 21.93 -47.25
CA ASP A 164 7.75 22.54 -46.61
C ASP A 164 6.80 21.54 -45.98
N ILE A 165 6.57 20.42 -46.66
CA ILE A 165 5.74 19.32 -46.16
C ILE A 165 6.50 18.51 -45.10
N GLU A 166 7.76 18.22 -45.36
CA GLU A 166 8.64 17.51 -44.40
C GLU A 166 8.76 18.26 -43.07
N ALA A 167 8.91 19.58 -43.09
CA ALA A 167 8.97 20.43 -41.91
C ALA A 167 7.68 20.34 -41.05
N LYS A 168 6.51 20.14 -41.70
CA LYS A 168 5.23 19.99 -40.99
C LYS A 168 5.17 18.67 -40.19
N TYR A 169 5.85 17.63 -40.66
CA TYR A 169 5.84 16.28 -40.04
C TYR A 169 7.10 15.96 -39.23
N GLN A 170 8.12 16.83 -39.29
CA GLN A 170 9.23 16.75 -38.38
C GLN A 170 8.75 17.14 -36.99
N GLN A 171 8.71 16.15 -36.07
CA GLN A 171 8.49 16.47 -34.64
C GLN A 171 9.67 17.33 -34.17
N ASP A 172 9.36 18.38 -33.39
CA ASP A 172 10.33 19.18 -32.62
C ASP A 172 11.04 18.30 -31.57
N GLY A 173 11.91 17.42 -32.02
CA GLY A 173 12.78 16.60 -31.18
C GLY A 173 14.23 16.99 -31.48
N ALA A 174 15.05 17.09 -30.41
CA ALA A 174 16.49 17.29 -30.58
C ALA A 174 17.03 16.30 -31.62
N GLU A 175 17.95 16.79 -32.51
CA GLU A 175 18.56 15.97 -33.56
C GLU A 175 19.29 14.78 -32.95
N VAL A 176 18.63 13.62 -33.00
CA VAL A 176 19.23 12.35 -32.57
C VAL A 176 20.06 11.82 -33.73
N PRO A 177 21.33 11.46 -33.51
CA PRO A 177 22.16 10.84 -34.54
C PRO A 177 21.45 9.63 -35.17
N GLU A 178 21.52 9.51 -36.49
CA GLU A 178 20.78 8.51 -37.29
C GLU A 178 21.03 7.09 -36.81
N GLN A 179 22.23 6.78 -36.33
CA GLN A 179 22.63 5.48 -35.78
C GLN A 179 21.83 5.07 -34.53
N TYR A 180 21.22 6.00 -33.78
CA TYR A 180 20.46 5.72 -32.57
C TYR A 180 18.94 5.77 -32.77
N ARG A 181 18.47 6.20 -33.95
CA ARG A 181 17.02 6.30 -34.22
C ARG A 181 16.24 5.04 -34.07
N GLN A 182 16.89 3.88 -34.14
CA GLN A 182 16.27 2.57 -33.93
C GLN A 182 15.96 2.24 -32.47
N TYR A 183 16.63 2.90 -31.52
CA TYR A 183 16.44 2.64 -30.08
C TYR A 183 15.35 3.54 -29.48
N PHE A 184 14.83 3.12 -28.32
CA PHE A 184 14.00 4.01 -27.53
C PHE A 184 14.87 5.07 -26.86
N ILE A 185 14.59 6.33 -27.15
CA ILE A 185 15.35 7.47 -26.66
C ILE A 185 14.51 8.26 -25.67
N THR A 186 15.15 8.90 -24.70
CA THR A 186 14.49 9.82 -23.76
C THR A 186 14.00 11.08 -24.48
N GLN A 187 12.96 11.75 -23.94
CA GLN A 187 12.43 12.98 -24.54
C GLN A 187 13.47 14.09 -24.64
N GLU A 188 14.42 14.13 -23.72
CA GLU A 188 15.52 15.10 -23.70
C GLU A 188 16.67 14.69 -24.63
N SER A 189 16.56 13.56 -25.31
CA SER A 189 17.58 12.98 -26.21
C SER A 189 18.96 12.78 -25.55
N ASN A 190 18.99 12.67 -24.22
CA ASN A 190 20.20 12.52 -23.40
C ASN A 190 20.44 11.07 -22.93
N GLY A 191 19.69 10.11 -23.46
CA GLY A 191 19.83 8.72 -23.04
C GLY A 191 18.86 7.76 -23.72
N PHE A 192 18.91 6.50 -23.28
CA PHE A 192 18.18 5.38 -23.84
C PHE A 192 17.21 4.76 -22.83
N ILE A 193 16.18 4.09 -23.34
CA ILE A 193 15.20 3.35 -22.55
C ILE A 193 15.25 1.88 -22.92
N LEU A 194 15.72 1.05 -22.00
CA LEU A 194 15.67 -0.40 -22.10
C LEU A 194 14.33 -0.89 -21.55
N ARG A 195 13.52 -1.58 -22.35
CA ARG A 195 12.25 -2.17 -21.92
C ARG A 195 12.43 -3.63 -21.57
N LEU A 196 12.15 -3.96 -20.34
CA LEU A 196 12.21 -5.32 -19.80
C LEU A 196 10.79 -5.85 -19.60
N TYR A 197 10.52 -7.05 -20.06
CA TYR A 197 9.26 -7.76 -19.82
C TYR A 197 9.52 -8.87 -18.79
N PRO A 198 9.19 -8.62 -17.50
CA PRO A 198 9.43 -9.57 -16.44
C PRO A 198 8.57 -10.84 -16.56
N ALA A 199 9.08 -11.96 -16.03
CA ALA A 199 8.37 -13.23 -16.03
C ALA A 199 7.24 -13.33 -14.99
N GLY A 200 7.25 -12.46 -13.96
CA GLY A 200 6.28 -12.45 -12.88
C GLY A 200 5.25 -11.32 -13.00
N LEU A 201 4.32 -11.31 -12.06
CA LEU A 201 3.25 -10.31 -12.01
C LEU A 201 3.67 -9.09 -11.18
N THR A 202 3.19 -7.92 -11.56
CA THR A 202 3.38 -6.66 -10.80
C THR A 202 2.73 -6.70 -9.42
N THR A 203 1.72 -7.55 -9.24
CA THR A 203 1.03 -7.79 -7.97
C THR A 203 1.85 -8.65 -7.00
N ASP A 204 2.82 -9.42 -7.51
CA ASP A 204 3.78 -10.14 -6.68
C ASP A 204 4.91 -9.19 -6.27
N VAL A 205 4.76 -8.66 -5.07
CA VAL A 205 5.71 -7.67 -4.53
C VAL A 205 7.07 -8.29 -4.23
N ALA A 206 7.08 -9.55 -3.79
CA ALA A 206 8.34 -10.26 -3.53
C ALA A 206 9.12 -10.45 -4.84
N PHE A 207 8.41 -10.80 -5.92
CA PHE A 207 8.99 -10.87 -7.26
C PHE A 207 9.48 -9.50 -7.72
N SER A 208 8.67 -8.44 -7.56
CA SER A 208 9.05 -7.08 -7.96
C SER A 208 10.31 -6.60 -7.22
N GLN A 209 10.40 -6.89 -5.92
CA GLN A 209 11.59 -6.54 -5.14
C GLN A 209 12.82 -7.36 -5.60
N ALA A 210 12.67 -8.68 -5.78
CA ALA A 210 13.74 -9.53 -6.26
C ALA A 210 14.25 -9.13 -7.65
N LEU A 211 13.34 -8.67 -8.52
CA LEU A 211 13.67 -8.16 -9.84
C LEU A 211 14.51 -6.88 -9.76
N ILE A 212 14.11 -5.91 -8.93
CA ILE A 212 14.86 -4.66 -8.74
C ILE A 212 16.23 -4.95 -8.11
N ASP A 213 16.29 -5.79 -7.06
CA ASP A 213 17.54 -6.17 -6.41
C ASP A 213 18.51 -6.88 -7.40
N HIS A 214 17.96 -7.70 -8.31
CA HIS A 214 18.76 -8.36 -9.36
C HIS A 214 19.29 -7.34 -10.39
N LEU A 215 18.48 -6.37 -10.78
CA LEU A 215 18.91 -5.29 -11.69
C LEU A 215 20.02 -4.45 -11.06
N ASP A 216 19.87 -4.06 -9.78
CA ASP A 216 20.88 -3.30 -9.06
C ASP A 216 22.21 -4.06 -8.98
N GLN A 217 22.15 -5.37 -8.68
CA GLN A 217 23.32 -6.23 -8.65
C GLN A 217 24.00 -6.35 -10.03
N THR A 218 23.20 -6.51 -11.09
CA THR A 218 23.70 -6.66 -12.46
C THR A 218 24.36 -5.36 -12.93
N ILE A 219 23.71 -4.21 -12.72
CA ILE A 219 24.24 -2.89 -13.04
C ILE A 219 25.55 -2.63 -12.27
N ALA A 220 25.58 -2.92 -10.98
CA ALA A 220 26.78 -2.76 -10.16
C ALA A 220 27.91 -3.70 -10.61
N ALA A 221 27.61 -4.92 -11.05
CA ALA A 221 28.61 -5.86 -11.57
C ALA A 221 29.23 -5.40 -12.88
N ILE A 222 28.43 -4.84 -13.81
CA ILE A 222 28.89 -4.26 -15.07
C ILE A 222 29.74 -3.01 -14.79
N GLY A 223 29.30 -2.17 -13.85
CA GLY A 223 29.95 -0.93 -13.44
C GLY A 223 29.81 0.17 -14.51
N PRO A 224 28.70 0.96 -14.44
CA PRO A 224 28.45 2.03 -15.42
C PRO A 224 29.58 3.04 -15.50
N GLU A 225 30.25 3.29 -14.38
CA GLU A 225 31.41 4.19 -14.30
C GLU A 225 32.61 3.76 -15.20
N ARG A 226 32.68 2.49 -15.61
CA ARG A 226 33.69 1.98 -16.53
C ARG A 226 33.48 2.48 -17.97
N PHE A 227 32.24 2.81 -18.31
CA PHE A 227 31.86 3.35 -19.61
C PHE A 227 31.94 4.86 -19.58
N HIS A 228 31.25 5.52 -18.66
CA HIS A 228 31.34 6.96 -18.43
C HIS A 228 30.85 7.33 -17.01
N PRO A 229 31.50 8.27 -16.31
CA PRO A 229 31.13 8.66 -14.95
C PRO A 229 29.74 9.29 -14.80
N SER A 230 29.19 9.86 -15.89
CA SER A 230 27.86 10.50 -15.89
C SER A 230 26.72 9.54 -16.17
N ILE A 231 26.98 8.23 -16.35
CA ILE A 231 25.90 7.26 -16.58
C ILE A 231 25.05 7.10 -15.31
N GLU A 232 23.78 7.47 -15.44
CA GLU A 232 22.77 7.25 -14.41
C GLU A 232 21.71 6.28 -14.91
N CYS A 233 21.30 5.35 -14.04
CA CYS A 233 20.25 4.38 -14.33
C CYS A 233 19.06 4.62 -13.41
N VAL A 234 17.86 4.81 -13.99
CA VAL A 234 16.62 5.00 -13.24
C VAL A 234 15.57 4.02 -13.72
N TYR A 235 14.91 3.35 -12.78
CA TYR A 235 13.82 2.43 -13.09
C TYR A 235 12.47 3.16 -13.14
N LYS A 236 11.65 2.84 -14.14
CA LYS A 236 10.28 3.33 -14.28
C LYS A 236 9.33 2.20 -14.67
N GLY A 237 8.09 2.29 -14.22
CA GLY A 237 7.05 1.31 -14.54
C GLY A 237 6.38 0.69 -13.32
N SER A 238 5.42 -0.19 -13.58
CA SER A 238 4.57 -0.76 -12.53
C SER A 238 5.35 -1.59 -11.51
N PHE A 239 6.37 -2.33 -11.93
CA PHE A 239 7.21 -3.14 -11.03
C PHE A 239 7.99 -2.29 -10.04
N GLN A 240 8.59 -1.19 -10.51
CA GLN A 240 9.28 -0.24 -9.63
C GLN A 240 8.33 0.42 -8.65
N ASN A 241 7.14 0.81 -9.12
CA ASN A 241 6.12 1.40 -8.25
C ASN A 241 5.67 0.39 -7.18
N SER A 242 5.46 -0.87 -7.54
CA SER A 242 5.07 -1.92 -6.59
C SER A 242 6.16 -2.16 -5.53
N ALA A 243 7.42 -2.27 -5.93
CA ALA A 243 8.55 -2.44 -5.01
C ALA A 243 8.69 -1.23 -4.06
N ASN A 244 8.61 0.00 -4.58
CA ASN A 244 8.69 1.22 -3.79
C ASN A 244 7.53 1.37 -2.81
N GLN A 245 6.29 1.15 -3.28
CA GLN A 245 5.09 1.26 -2.45
C GLN A 245 5.14 0.27 -1.28
N PHE A 246 5.58 -0.96 -1.51
CA PHE A 246 5.71 -1.94 -0.45
C PHE A 246 6.69 -1.50 0.64
N THR A 247 7.86 -1.03 0.24
CA THR A 247 8.88 -0.55 1.17
C THR A 247 8.35 0.62 2.01
N ILE A 248 7.66 1.58 1.37
CA ILE A 248 7.02 2.72 2.05
C ILE A 248 5.95 2.23 3.02
N ILE A 249 5.03 1.36 2.56
CA ILE A 249 3.93 0.84 3.37
C ILE A 249 4.44 0.10 4.60
N ILE A 250 5.43 -0.79 4.45
CA ILE A 250 5.99 -1.54 5.58
C ILE A 250 6.70 -0.62 6.57
N ARG A 251 7.46 0.36 6.08
CA ARG A 251 8.10 1.36 6.94
C ARG A 251 7.07 2.19 7.71
N ASP A 252 6.05 2.67 7.00
CA ASP A 252 5.01 3.52 7.59
C ASP A 252 4.13 2.72 8.56
N LEU A 253 3.83 1.46 8.26
CA LEU A 253 3.12 0.57 9.17
C LEU A 253 3.90 0.37 10.48
N LYS A 254 5.19 0.06 10.39
CA LYS A 254 6.05 -0.12 11.57
C LYS A 254 6.16 1.16 12.39
N SER A 255 6.38 2.30 11.76
CA SER A 255 6.52 3.60 12.44
C SER A 255 5.20 4.05 13.06
N THR A 256 4.09 3.95 12.33
CA THR A 256 2.76 4.35 12.82
C THR A 256 2.30 3.45 13.96
N ALA A 257 2.53 2.15 13.90
CA ALA A 257 2.24 1.23 14.99
C ALA A 257 3.03 1.60 16.25
N LEU A 258 4.34 1.86 16.10
CA LEU A 258 5.19 2.26 17.21
C LEU A 258 4.75 3.61 17.82
N TYR A 259 4.52 4.63 16.99
CA TYR A 259 4.07 5.95 17.46
C TYR A 259 2.70 5.89 18.13
N SER A 260 1.77 5.08 17.61
CA SER A 260 0.45 4.88 18.22
C SER A 260 0.58 4.25 19.60
N ILE A 261 1.37 3.18 19.75
CA ILE A 261 1.58 2.52 21.05
C ILE A 261 2.24 3.49 22.04
N VAL A 262 3.33 4.13 21.64
CA VAL A 262 4.09 5.06 22.51
C VAL A 262 3.24 6.27 22.88
N GLY A 263 2.55 6.89 21.92
CA GLY A 263 1.71 8.05 22.14
C GLY A 263 0.56 7.77 23.11
N VAL A 264 -0.12 6.64 22.91
CA VAL A 264 -1.23 6.23 23.79
C VAL A 264 -0.72 5.86 25.19
N LEU A 265 0.39 5.09 25.29
CA LEU A 265 1.00 4.79 26.59
C LEU A 265 1.40 6.06 27.35
N LEU A 266 1.98 7.03 26.63
CA LEU A 266 2.35 8.32 27.20
C LEU A 266 1.11 9.07 27.74
N LEU A 267 0.05 9.17 26.91
CA LEU A 267 -1.20 9.83 27.27
C LEU A 267 -1.85 9.19 28.49
N ILE A 268 -1.98 7.86 28.52
CA ILE A 268 -2.58 7.12 29.62
C ILE A 268 -1.72 7.30 30.88
N THR A 269 -0.39 7.23 30.74
CA THR A 269 0.54 7.40 31.85
C THR A 269 0.45 8.80 32.44
N LEU A 270 0.36 9.83 31.60
CA LEU A 270 0.16 11.21 32.04
C LEU A 270 -1.18 11.40 32.76
N PHE A 271 -2.26 10.83 32.20
CA PHE A 271 -3.60 10.94 32.76
C PHE A 271 -3.75 10.20 34.10
N PHE A 272 -3.31 8.95 34.15
CA PHE A 272 -3.40 8.16 35.37
C PHE A 272 -2.22 8.38 36.35
N ARG A 273 -1.14 8.99 35.90
CA ARG A 273 0.13 9.18 36.65
C ARG A 273 0.69 7.87 37.20
N GLN A 274 0.51 6.78 36.47
CA GLN A 274 0.95 5.44 36.84
C GLN A 274 1.31 4.65 35.55
N VAL A 275 2.60 4.34 35.37
CA VAL A 275 3.11 3.58 34.22
C VAL A 275 2.56 2.15 34.22
N ILE A 276 2.56 1.50 35.39
CA ILE A 276 2.13 0.12 35.53
C ILE A 276 0.64 -0.05 35.20
N GLY A 277 -0.20 0.92 35.65
CA GLY A 277 -1.63 0.92 35.31
C GLY A 277 -1.89 1.04 33.80
N SER A 278 -1.09 1.82 33.08
CA SER A 278 -1.19 1.94 31.62
C SER A 278 -0.85 0.62 30.92
N LEU A 279 0.16 -0.09 31.40
CA LEU A 279 0.58 -1.37 30.83
C LEU A 279 -0.51 -2.42 30.94
N PHE A 280 -1.25 -2.47 32.09
CA PHE A 280 -2.34 -3.43 32.31
C PHE A 280 -3.60 -3.13 31.48
N ILE A 281 -3.72 -1.94 30.90
CA ILE A 281 -4.75 -1.63 29.90
C ILE A 281 -4.26 -2.01 28.52
N THR A 282 -3.02 -1.70 28.22
CA THR A 282 -2.45 -1.88 26.87
C THR A 282 -2.23 -3.36 26.50
N LEU A 283 -1.81 -4.19 27.47
CA LEU A 283 -1.57 -5.62 27.19
C LEU A 283 -2.83 -6.37 26.71
N PRO A 284 -4.02 -6.29 27.37
CA PRO A 284 -5.24 -6.89 26.85
C PRO A 284 -5.63 -6.34 25.47
N LEU A 285 -5.38 -5.07 25.21
CA LEU A 285 -5.63 -4.45 23.90
C LEU A 285 -4.75 -5.07 22.82
N LEU A 286 -3.46 -5.19 23.05
CA LEU A 286 -2.55 -5.85 22.11
C LEU A 286 -2.94 -7.29 21.84
N MET A 287 -3.38 -8.03 22.87
CA MET A 287 -3.91 -9.39 22.70
C MET A 287 -5.15 -9.40 21.79
N SER A 288 -6.09 -8.47 21.98
CA SER A 288 -7.29 -8.38 21.13
C SER A 288 -6.96 -8.04 19.67
N LEU A 289 -6.00 -7.15 19.45
CA LEU A 289 -5.54 -6.83 18.10
C LEU A 289 -4.88 -8.04 17.43
N THR A 290 -4.06 -8.77 18.18
CA THR A 290 -3.45 -10.00 17.66
C THR A 290 -4.52 -11.02 17.26
N TRP A 291 -5.59 -11.17 18.04
CA TRP A 291 -6.71 -12.05 17.69
C TRP A 291 -7.46 -11.55 16.45
N THR A 292 -7.66 -10.24 16.35
CA THR A 292 -8.31 -9.62 15.18
C THR A 292 -7.55 -9.92 13.91
N PHE A 293 -6.25 -9.66 13.89
CA PHE A 293 -5.42 -9.91 12.71
C PHE A 293 -5.22 -11.41 12.43
N GLY A 294 -5.20 -12.25 13.48
CA GLY A 294 -5.19 -13.70 13.32
C GLY A 294 -6.44 -14.21 12.63
N VAL A 295 -7.62 -13.75 13.06
CA VAL A 295 -8.91 -14.11 12.43
C VAL A 295 -9.01 -13.50 11.02
N THR A 296 -8.51 -12.31 10.82
CA THR A 296 -8.45 -11.69 9.48
C THR A 296 -7.66 -12.55 8.50
N TYR A 297 -6.52 -13.11 8.92
CA TYR A 297 -5.76 -14.05 8.07
C TYR A 297 -6.57 -15.29 7.70
N LEU A 298 -7.29 -15.86 8.65
CA LEU A 298 -8.10 -17.06 8.41
C LEU A 298 -9.34 -16.79 7.54
N ALA A 299 -9.91 -15.58 7.63
CA ALA A 299 -11.14 -15.21 6.90
C ALA A 299 -10.86 -14.60 5.52
N ILE A 300 -9.83 -13.77 5.41
CA ILE A 300 -9.52 -12.96 4.22
C ILE A 300 -8.19 -13.40 3.58
N GLY A 301 -7.18 -13.70 4.39
CA GLY A 301 -5.88 -14.18 3.96
C GLY A 301 -4.87 -13.09 3.60
N SER A 302 -5.29 -11.85 3.36
CA SER A 302 -4.43 -10.73 2.96
C SER A 302 -4.93 -9.40 3.52
N LEU A 303 -4.07 -8.39 3.53
CA LEU A 303 -4.45 -6.99 3.74
C LEU A 303 -4.39 -6.24 2.42
N ASN A 304 -5.28 -5.29 2.22
CA ASN A 304 -5.24 -4.35 1.11
C ASN A 304 -4.73 -2.98 1.60
N MET A 305 -4.49 -2.05 0.66
CA MET A 305 -3.95 -0.71 0.97
C MET A 305 -4.80 0.08 1.99
N ILE A 306 -6.12 -0.13 2.01
CA ILE A 306 -7.03 0.52 2.96
C ILE A 306 -6.88 -0.10 4.36
N THR A 307 -6.70 -1.41 4.43
CA THR A 307 -6.70 -2.17 5.68
C THR A 307 -5.35 -2.21 6.40
N VAL A 308 -4.26 -1.87 5.71
CA VAL A 308 -2.91 -1.82 6.31
C VAL A 308 -2.84 -0.84 7.51
N GLY A 309 -3.50 0.31 7.41
CA GLY A 309 -3.52 1.32 8.48
C GLY A 309 -4.44 1.02 9.67
N LEU A 310 -5.19 -0.09 9.65
CA LEU A 310 -6.20 -0.39 10.66
C LEU A 310 -5.64 -0.63 12.05
N PHE A 311 -4.38 -1.01 12.19
CA PHE A 311 -3.76 -1.19 13.49
C PHE A 311 -3.90 0.07 14.38
N ALA A 312 -3.57 1.24 13.84
CA ALA A 312 -3.63 2.49 14.59
C ALA A 312 -5.08 2.86 14.96
N ILE A 313 -6.02 2.65 14.04
CA ILE A 313 -7.45 2.94 14.26
C ILE A 313 -8.01 2.02 15.35
N LEU A 314 -7.80 0.71 15.23
CA LEU A 314 -8.26 -0.27 16.20
C LEU A 314 -7.61 -0.08 17.57
N PHE A 315 -6.33 0.29 17.60
CA PHE A 315 -5.62 0.59 18.84
C PHE A 315 -6.27 1.79 19.54
N GLY A 316 -6.57 2.88 18.79
CA GLY A 316 -7.26 4.05 19.32
C GLY A 316 -8.67 3.77 19.82
N LEU A 317 -9.49 3.06 19.01
CA LEU A 317 -10.87 2.72 19.40
C LEU A 317 -10.93 1.73 20.58
N GLY A 318 -10.02 0.77 20.62
CA GLY A 318 -10.03 -0.27 21.65
C GLY A 318 -9.53 0.21 23.01
N ILE A 319 -8.63 1.19 23.05
CA ILE A 319 -8.06 1.70 24.30
C ILE A 319 -9.07 2.42 25.18
N ASP A 320 -10.08 3.06 24.56
CA ASP A 320 -11.14 3.79 25.27
C ASP A 320 -11.91 2.86 26.23
N PHE A 321 -12.16 1.63 25.83
CA PHE A 321 -12.80 0.64 26.72
C PHE A 321 -11.97 0.38 27.97
N GLY A 322 -10.65 0.26 27.82
CA GLY A 322 -9.71 0.06 28.93
C GLY A 322 -9.64 1.25 29.87
N ILE A 323 -9.59 2.46 29.31
CA ILE A 323 -9.58 3.71 30.10
C ILE A 323 -10.82 3.80 30.96
N HIS A 324 -12.00 3.55 30.41
CA HIS A 324 -13.27 3.60 31.15
C HIS A 324 -13.33 2.54 32.25
N ILE A 325 -12.92 1.32 31.98
CA ILE A 325 -12.89 0.23 32.98
C ILE A 325 -11.92 0.57 34.11
N PHE A 326 -10.71 0.97 33.78
CA PHE A 326 -9.68 1.28 34.76
C PHE A 326 -10.02 2.53 35.59
N ALA A 327 -10.53 3.58 34.97
CA ALA A 327 -10.99 4.78 35.67
C ALA A 327 -12.09 4.47 36.68
N ARG A 328 -13.10 3.66 36.28
CA ARG A 328 -14.20 3.28 37.16
C ARG A 328 -13.75 2.37 38.30
N TYR A 329 -12.87 1.40 38.00
CA TYR A 329 -12.25 0.57 39.03
C TYR A 329 -11.54 1.42 40.08
N ARG A 330 -10.69 2.35 39.65
CA ARG A 330 -9.95 3.26 40.56
C ARG A 330 -10.89 4.14 41.40
N GLU A 331 -11.97 4.63 40.81
CA GLU A 331 -12.97 5.42 41.55
C GLU A 331 -13.62 4.57 42.64
N ALA A 332 -14.08 3.36 42.35
CA ALA A 332 -14.71 2.44 43.29
C ALA A 332 -13.71 2.05 44.41
N HIS A 333 -12.48 1.71 44.05
CA HIS A 333 -11.44 1.34 44.99
C HIS A 333 -11.03 2.51 45.93
N ARG A 334 -10.98 3.75 45.41
CA ARG A 334 -10.76 4.98 46.22
C ARG A 334 -11.87 5.23 47.22
N ARG A 335 -13.09 4.79 46.97
CA ARG A 335 -14.23 4.87 47.91
C ARG A 335 -14.17 3.80 49.00
N GLY A 336 -13.12 3.00 49.07
CA GLY A 336 -12.90 1.97 50.11
C GLY A 336 -13.47 0.59 49.81
N MET A 337 -13.95 0.35 48.58
CA MET A 337 -14.38 -0.96 48.16
C MET A 337 -13.16 -1.89 48.01
N ASP A 338 -13.35 -3.18 48.36
CA ASP A 338 -12.35 -4.21 48.05
C ASP A 338 -12.23 -4.46 46.54
N ILE A 339 -11.24 -5.24 46.09
CA ILE A 339 -10.94 -5.50 44.70
C ILE A 339 -12.16 -6.16 44.01
N GLU A 340 -12.78 -7.19 44.61
CA GLU A 340 -13.92 -7.91 44.05
C GLU A 340 -15.16 -7.02 43.93
N GLN A 341 -15.44 -6.23 44.96
CA GLN A 341 -16.55 -5.27 44.97
C GLN A 341 -16.37 -4.18 43.94
N ALA A 342 -15.14 -3.58 43.85
CA ALA A 342 -14.83 -2.54 42.90
C ALA A 342 -14.94 -3.03 41.45
N LEU A 343 -14.46 -4.24 41.16
CA LEU A 343 -14.62 -4.87 39.85
C LEU A 343 -16.06 -5.18 39.52
N THR A 344 -16.85 -5.65 40.50
CA THR A 344 -18.28 -5.95 40.31
C THR A 344 -19.06 -4.69 39.92
N VAL A 345 -18.82 -3.58 40.60
CA VAL A 345 -19.42 -2.29 40.26
C VAL A 345 -18.99 -1.82 38.87
N THR A 346 -17.70 -1.97 38.54
CA THR A 346 -17.13 -1.58 37.24
C THR A 346 -17.76 -2.37 36.10
N VAL A 347 -17.75 -3.70 36.17
CA VAL A 347 -18.31 -4.56 35.11
C VAL A 347 -19.81 -4.37 34.96
N ARG A 348 -20.53 -4.20 36.08
CA ARG A 348 -21.99 -4.02 36.07
C ARG A 348 -22.41 -2.72 35.36
N TYR A 349 -21.80 -1.61 35.65
CA TYR A 349 -22.24 -0.29 35.14
C TYR A 349 -21.50 0.09 33.88
N THR A 350 -20.19 0.06 33.90
CA THR A 350 -19.34 0.45 32.76
C THR A 350 -19.35 -0.63 31.67
N GLY A 351 -19.25 -1.92 32.07
CA GLY A 351 -19.28 -3.03 31.12
C GLY A 351 -20.56 -3.08 30.29
N LYS A 352 -21.73 -2.79 30.91
CA LYS A 352 -23.02 -2.74 30.16
C LYS A 352 -23.00 -1.62 29.10
N ALA A 353 -22.54 -0.41 29.47
CA ALA A 353 -22.45 0.72 28.55
C ALA A 353 -21.48 0.40 27.39
N LEU A 354 -20.29 -0.12 27.70
CA LEU A 354 -19.30 -0.50 26.70
C LEU A 354 -19.81 -1.60 25.76
N THR A 355 -20.55 -2.58 26.26
CA THR A 355 -21.15 -3.63 25.43
C THR A 355 -22.15 -3.04 24.44
N THR A 356 -23.00 -2.12 24.88
CA THR A 356 -23.94 -1.46 23.97
C THR A 356 -23.19 -0.68 22.88
N THR A 357 -22.22 0.15 23.27
CA THR A 357 -21.42 0.93 22.31
C THR A 357 -20.66 0.01 21.35
N ALA A 358 -19.96 -1.00 21.86
CA ALA A 358 -19.20 -1.90 21.01
C ALA A 358 -20.08 -2.65 19.99
N VAL A 359 -21.23 -3.16 20.43
CA VAL A 359 -22.16 -3.87 19.53
C VAL A 359 -22.73 -2.95 18.47
N THR A 360 -23.21 -1.75 18.84
CA THR A 360 -23.75 -0.78 17.87
C THR A 360 -22.68 -0.33 16.87
N THR A 361 -21.47 -0.06 17.32
CA THR A 361 -20.36 0.33 16.45
C THR A 361 -19.94 -0.83 15.55
N SER A 362 -19.86 -2.05 16.07
CA SER A 362 -19.53 -3.24 15.25
C SER A 362 -20.57 -3.48 14.17
N ILE A 363 -21.87 -3.34 14.49
CA ILE A 363 -22.96 -3.47 13.49
C ILE A 363 -22.82 -2.42 12.41
N ALA A 364 -22.49 -1.17 12.78
CA ALA A 364 -22.26 -0.11 11.82
C ALA A 364 -21.07 -0.42 10.87
N PHE A 365 -19.98 -1.00 11.39
CA PHE A 365 -18.88 -1.44 10.53
C PHE A 365 -19.22 -2.68 9.71
N TYR A 366 -19.93 -3.65 10.29
CA TYR A 366 -20.39 -4.82 9.53
C TYR A 366 -21.39 -4.47 8.42
N SER A 367 -22.10 -3.34 8.47
CA SER A 367 -22.94 -2.90 7.35
C SER A 367 -22.13 -2.65 6.07
N LEU A 368 -20.81 -2.37 6.18
CA LEU A 368 -19.92 -2.25 5.03
C LEU A 368 -19.70 -3.58 4.28
N LEU A 369 -20.00 -4.73 4.90
CA LEU A 369 -20.01 -6.04 4.22
C LEU A 369 -21.04 -6.11 3.09
N LEU A 370 -22.04 -5.23 3.10
CA LEU A 370 -23.08 -5.16 2.06
C LEU A 370 -22.65 -4.35 0.85
N THR A 371 -21.45 -3.74 0.88
CA THR A 371 -20.94 -2.96 -0.25
C THR A 371 -20.24 -3.86 -1.26
N ASP A 372 -20.41 -3.55 -2.55
CA ASP A 372 -19.73 -4.27 -3.63
C ASP A 372 -18.22 -3.97 -3.69
N PHE A 373 -17.78 -2.90 -3.02
CA PHE A 373 -16.37 -2.53 -2.97
C PHE A 373 -15.65 -3.37 -1.92
N LYS A 374 -14.85 -4.32 -2.38
CA LYS A 374 -14.14 -5.31 -1.55
C LYS A 374 -13.28 -4.66 -0.47
N GLY A 375 -12.59 -3.56 -0.79
CA GLY A 375 -11.76 -2.82 0.16
C GLY A 375 -12.54 -2.35 1.39
N PHE A 376 -13.75 -1.81 1.23
CA PHE A 376 -14.61 -1.38 2.34
C PHE A 376 -15.27 -2.56 3.06
N SER A 377 -15.62 -3.61 2.34
CA SER A 377 -16.16 -4.84 2.94
C SER A 377 -15.14 -5.46 3.90
N GLU A 378 -13.89 -5.65 3.46
CA GLU A 378 -12.80 -6.16 4.30
C GLU A 378 -12.48 -5.23 5.47
N PHE A 379 -12.47 -3.91 5.25
CA PHE A 379 -12.32 -2.90 6.29
C PHE A 379 -13.40 -3.05 7.38
N GLY A 380 -14.66 -3.15 6.97
CA GLY A 380 -15.80 -3.31 7.86
C GLY A 380 -15.72 -4.58 8.71
N PHE A 381 -15.31 -5.70 8.08
CA PHE A 381 -15.10 -6.97 8.77
C PHE A 381 -14.02 -6.87 9.86
N ILE A 382 -12.85 -6.32 9.49
CA ILE A 382 -11.70 -6.23 10.40
C ILE A 382 -12.02 -5.32 11.58
N VAL A 383 -12.59 -4.13 11.32
CA VAL A 383 -12.89 -3.17 12.38
C VAL A 383 -14.02 -3.67 13.28
N GLY A 384 -15.10 -4.19 12.70
CA GLY A 384 -16.23 -4.76 13.47
C GLY A 384 -15.78 -5.88 14.40
N THR A 385 -14.97 -6.81 13.88
CA THR A 385 -14.41 -7.93 14.65
C THR A 385 -13.42 -7.43 15.71
N GLY A 386 -12.58 -6.47 15.36
CA GLY A 386 -11.60 -5.89 16.28
C GLY A 386 -12.22 -5.19 17.49
N ILE A 387 -13.32 -4.47 17.27
CA ILE A 387 -14.08 -3.82 18.37
C ILE A 387 -14.68 -4.88 19.31
N LEU A 388 -15.24 -5.98 18.77
CA LEU A 388 -15.80 -7.06 19.61
C LEU A 388 -14.70 -7.77 20.40
N PHE A 389 -13.56 -8.07 19.81
CA PHE A 389 -12.43 -8.65 20.53
C PHE A 389 -11.86 -7.71 21.57
N SER A 390 -11.79 -6.41 21.27
CA SER A 390 -11.37 -5.39 22.25
C SER A 390 -12.35 -5.33 23.43
N LEU A 391 -13.66 -5.40 23.18
CA LEU A 391 -14.65 -5.48 24.25
C LEU A 391 -14.42 -6.71 25.14
N VAL A 392 -14.25 -7.90 24.53
CA VAL A 392 -14.01 -9.14 25.28
C VAL A 392 -12.74 -9.05 26.12
N ALA A 393 -11.65 -8.56 25.51
CA ALA A 393 -10.38 -8.39 26.21
C ALA A 393 -10.50 -7.41 27.39
N MET A 394 -11.21 -6.30 27.19
CA MET A 394 -11.34 -5.27 28.24
C MET A 394 -12.32 -5.68 29.33
N VAL A 395 -13.37 -6.44 29.05
CA VAL A 395 -14.34 -6.87 30.08
C VAL A 395 -13.86 -8.12 30.84
N ALA A 396 -13.08 -9.00 30.21
CA ALA A 396 -12.66 -10.26 30.82
C ALA A 396 -11.17 -10.26 31.25
N ILE A 397 -10.26 -9.82 30.36
CA ILE A 397 -8.82 -9.95 30.59
C ILE A 397 -8.27 -8.74 31.37
N CYS A 398 -8.71 -7.53 31.08
CA CYS A 398 -8.27 -6.34 31.81
C CYS A 398 -8.56 -6.44 33.32
N PRO A 399 -9.75 -6.87 33.80
CA PRO A 399 -9.98 -7.17 35.21
C PRO A 399 -9.04 -8.22 35.79
N ALA A 400 -8.70 -9.27 35.05
CA ALA A 400 -7.76 -10.29 35.50
C ALA A 400 -6.35 -9.72 35.70
N PHE A 401 -5.89 -8.83 34.82
CA PHE A 401 -4.64 -8.10 34.98
C PHE A 401 -4.69 -7.11 36.16
N ILE A 402 -5.82 -6.48 36.42
CA ILE A 402 -6.00 -5.61 37.60
C ILE A 402 -5.85 -6.45 38.88
N VAL A 403 -6.48 -7.63 38.96
CA VAL A 403 -6.33 -8.54 40.10
C VAL A 403 -4.89 -8.98 40.28
N LEU A 404 -4.19 -9.33 39.21
CA LEU A 404 -2.77 -9.68 39.23
C LEU A 404 -1.92 -8.55 39.79
N ALA A 405 -2.15 -7.32 39.29
CA ALA A 405 -1.40 -6.11 39.69
C ALA A 405 -1.56 -5.80 41.17
N GLU A 406 -2.78 -5.88 41.68
CA GLU A 406 -3.08 -5.64 43.09
C GLU A 406 -2.45 -6.71 44.01
N ARG A 407 -2.51 -8.01 43.60
CA ARG A 407 -1.90 -9.11 44.37
C ARG A 407 -0.38 -9.03 44.41
N LEU A 408 0.23 -8.57 43.31
CA LEU A 408 1.69 -8.34 43.25
C LEU A 408 2.11 -6.99 43.86
N ARG A 409 1.15 -6.21 44.41
CA ARG A 409 1.40 -4.87 44.98
C ARG A 409 2.10 -3.92 44.02
N LEU A 410 1.90 -4.09 42.73
CA LEU A 410 2.50 -3.28 41.67
C LEU A 410 1.78 -1.95 41.48
N VAL A 411 0.52 -1.86 41.89
CA VAL A 411 -0.24 -0.60 41.88
C VAL A 411 0.13 0.15 43.14
N ILE A 412 0.59 1.41 42.97
CA ILE A 412 0.92 2.29 44.10
C ILE A 412 -0.33 2.39 44.96
N PRO A 413 -0.22 2.12 46.29
CA PRO A 413 -1.38 2.15 47.18
C PRO A 413 -1.99 3.56 47.08
N ILE A 414 -3.22 3.62 46.62
CA ILE A 414 -3.97 4.85 46.56
C ILE A 414 -4.11 5.33 47.98
N ARG A 415 -3.33 6.41 48.35
CA ARG A 415 -3.39 7.01 49.65
C ARG A 415 -4.86 7.27 49.97
N LYS A 416 -5.42 6.48 50.89
CA LYS A 416 -6.78 6.67 51.38
C LYS A 416 -6.86 8.11 51.87
N ARG A 417 -7.43 8.99 51.07
CA ARG A 417 -7.80 10.30 51.51
C ARG A 417 -8.96 10.04 52.43
N SER A 418 -8.69 10.03 53.73
CA SER A 418 -9.71 10.12 54.75
C SER A 418 -10.45 11.43 54.51
N VAL A 419 -11.42 11.41 53.62
CA VAL A 419 -12.43 12.45 53.56
C VAL A 419 -13.29 12.17 54.78
N LEU A 420 -12.97 12.88 55.89
CA LEU A 420 -13.89 13.09 56.96
C LEU A 420 -15.17 13.68 56.35
N TRP A 421 -16.10 12.79 56.03
CA TRP A 421 -17.46 13.17 55.74
C TRP A 421 -18.06 13.66 57.02
N ARG A 422 -17.87 14.96 57.26
CA ARG A 422 -18.62 15.69 58.25
C ARG A 422 -20.05 15.77 57.74
N THR A 423 -20.90 14.92 58.32
CA THR A 423 -22.35 15.02 58.47
C THR A 423 -23.19 15.46 57.28
N GLY A 424 -23.98 14.52 56.77
CA GLY A 424 -25.36 14.76 56.40
C GLY A 424 -25.63 15.49 55.10
N ARG A 425 -25.71 14.71 54.04
CA ARG A 425 -26.73 14.71 52.99
C ARG A 425 -26.26 13.81 51.85
N TYR A 426 -26.80 12.61 51.77
CA TYR A 426 -26.71 11.78 50.55
C TYR A 426 -27.37 12.53 49.41
N PRO A 427 -26.71 12.84 48.32
CA PRO A 427 -27.44 13.09 47.09
C PRO A 427 -28.11 11.76 46.68
N LYS A 428 -29.43 11.79 46.50
CA LYS A 428 -30.22 10.66 46.01
C LYS A 428 -29.58 10.07 44.77
N PRO A 429 -29.56 8.76 44.62
CA PRO A 429 -29.12 8.15 43.39
C PRO A 429 -29.97 8.72 42.27
N TRP A 430 -29.32 9.11 41.19
CA TRP A 430 -29.98 9.53 39.94
C TRP A 430 -31.03 8.50 39.58
N ALA A 431 -32.30 8.92 39.58
CA ALA A 431 -33.38 8.17 39.02
C ALA A 431 -33.18 8.04 37.51
N PRO A 432 -33.38 6.86 36.91
CA PRO A 432 -33.33 6.74 35.46
C PRO A 432 -34.51 7.50 34.86
N CYS A 433 -34.23 8.41 33.90
CA CYS A 433 -35.19 8.77 32.87
C CYS A 433 -35.30 7.66 31.85
#